data_f0699e56f87eae58bf31fddeb4d5a47c
#
_entry.id   f0699e56f87eae58bf31fddeb4d5a47c
#
_cell.length_a   1.000
_cell.length_b   1.000
_cell.length_c   1.000
_cell.angle_alpha   90.00
_cell.angle_beta   90.00
_cell.angle_gamma   90.00
#
_symmetry.space_group_name_H-M   'P 1'
#
loop_
_entity.id
_entity.type
_entity.pdbx_description
1 polymer ?
#
loop_
_entity_poly.entity_id
_entity_poly.type
_entity_poly.pdbx_seq_one_letter_code
_entity_poly.pdbx_strand_id
1 'polypeptide(L)'
;MANSAVLRLDRPFLTDAGLETDILFNHGIDLPYFASITLLKTPVGRQTLVDYYTGFLELAKRMGSGLILESATWRASPDWAEPLGLPLAELDALNRAAVQMLIDLCETYQSAVPRLVVSGCIGPRGDGYNPGKIMTVQAAEAYHAHQASVLAAAGADVLTGITMTNIPEAIGLARAARALGVPAVISFTVETDGRLPTGDLLAKAITAVDEAVEGYPAYYMINCAHPAHFAAALDQSADWTQRIRGIRANASTCSHAELDAMTELDIGNIAELAGLYRQLCQRLPNISVLGGCCGTDLRHITAIAEACLDH
;
A
#
# COMPACT_ATOMS: atom_id res chain seq x y z
N MET A 1 4.95 -7.44 22.77
CA MET A 1 4.80 -6.05 22.27
C MET A 1 5.67 -5.95 21.03
N ALA A 2 5.06 -6.04 19.85
CA ALA A 2 5.80 -5.93 18.59
C ALA A 2 6.47 -4.56 18.53
N ASN A 3 7.61 -4.50 17.89
CA ASN A 3 8.56 -3.39 17.87
C ASN A 3 7.92 -2.09 17.30
N SER A 4 7.09 -1.41 18.08
CA SER A 4 6.40 -0.15 17.72
C SER A 4 7.36 1.02 17.45
N ALA A 5 8.66 0.80 17.66
CA ALA A 5 9.66 1.84 17.47
C ALA A 5 9.92 2.16 15.99
N VAL A 6 9.73 1.20 15.08
CA VAL A 6 9.97 1.38 13.63
C VAL A 6 8.91 2.28 13.00
N LEU A 7 7.64 2.12 13.39
CA LEU A 7 6.50 2.89 12.87
C LEU A 7 6.10 4.05 13.81
N ARG A 8 7.07 4.76 14.39
CA ARG A 8 6.74 6.00 15.11
C ARG A 8 6.32 7.05 14.08
N LEU A 9 5.01 7.31 14.00
CA LEU A 9 4.42 8.34 13.15
C LEU A 9 4.42 9.70 13.86
N ASP A 10 5.55 10.07 14.45
CA ASP A 10 5.81 11.35 15.11
C ASP A 10 6.23 12.45 14.12
N ARG A 11 6.38 12.09 12.87
CA ARG A 11 6.62 12.95 11.71
C ARG A 11 5.86 12.43 10.51
N PRO A 12 5.67 13.26 9.47
CA PRO A 12 5.07 12.80 8.22
C PRO A 12 5.98 11.78 7.51
N PHE A 13 5.33 10.80 6.89
CA PHE A 13 5.95 9.86 5.96
C PHE A 13 5.34 10.01 4.59
N LEU A 14 6.16 9.93 3.58
CA LEU A 14 5.71 9.67 2.21
C LEU A 14 5.72 8.15 1.96
N THR A 15 4.96 7.72 0.98
CA THR A 15 5.13 6.43 0.31
C THR A 15 5.33 6.66 -1.18
N ASP A 16 5.52 5.58 -1.93
CA ASP A 16 5.50 5.61 -3.39
C ASP A 16 4.08 5.88 -3.94
N ALA A 17 3.95 5.77 -5.24
CA ALA A 17 2.74 6.01 -6.03
C ALA A 17 2.16 4.69 -6.60
N GLY A 18 1.47 4.77 -7.74
CA GLY A 18 0.92 3.62 -8.45
C GLY A 18 1.99 2.91 -9.28
N LEU A 19 2.84 2.10 -8.65
CA LEU A 19 3.98 1.43 -9.27
C LEU A 19 3.61 0.74 -10.59
N GLU A 20 2.60 -0.12 -10.57
CA GLU A 20 2.23 -0.92 -11.73
C GLU A 20 1.69 -0.05 -12.87
N THR A 21 0.86 0.96 -12.55
CA THR A 21 0.34 1.87 -13.56
C THR A 21 1.43 2.76 -14.14
N ASP A 22 2.38 3.19 -13.35
CA ASP A 22 3.52 4.00 -13.81
C ASP A 22 4.41 3.19 -14.76
N ILE A 23 4.79 1.98 -14.37
CA ILE A 23 5.62 1.08 -15.19
C ILE A 23 4.92 0.70 -16.51
N LEU A 24 3.65 0.35 -16.46
CA LEU A 24 2.89 -0.08 -17.63
C LEU A 24 2.67 1.07 -18.62
N PHE A 25 2.18 2.21 -18.14
CA PHE A 25 1.71 3.29 -19.01
C PHE A 25 2.79 4.35 -19.29
N ASN A 26 3.59 4.75 -18.29
CA ASN A 26 4.60 5.80 -18.47
C ASN A 26 5.93 5.23 -18.99
N HIS A 27 6.30 3.99 -18.62
CA HIS A 27 7.51 3.34 -19.09
C HIS A 27 7.28 2.38 -20.25
N GLY A 28 6.02 2.02 -20.56
CA GLY A 28 5.66 1.10 -21.64
C GLY A 28 6.16 -0.34 -21.43
N ILE A 29 6.37 -0.74 -20.18
CA ILE A 29 6.83 -2.09 -19.83
C ILE A 29 5.62 -2.94 -19.46
N ASP A 30 5.40 -4.01 -20.19
CA ASP A 30 4.32 -4.95 -19.90
C ASP A 30 4.54 -5.71 -18.59
N LEU A 31 3.47 -5.82 -17.80
CA LEU A 31 3.46 -6.54 -16.52
C LEU A 31 2.42 -7.68 -16.60
N PRO A 32 2.86 -8.91 -16.82
CA PRO A 32 1.96 -10.05 -16.81
C PRO A 32 1.10 -10.07 -15.55
N TYR A 33 -0.21 -10.12 -15.72
CA TYR A 33 -1.20 -10.04 -14.63
C TYR A 33 -1.03 -8.83 -13.69
N PHE A 34 -0.44 -7.75 -14.18
CA PHE A 34 -0.17 -6.58 -13.35
C PHE A 34 0.77 -6.88 -12.16
N ALA A 35 1.68 -7.84 -12.32
CA ALA A 35 2.58 -8.34 -11.29
C ALA A 35 3.99 -7.75 -11.42
N SER A 36 4.25 -6.63 -10.75
CA SER A 36 5.55 -5.92 -10.76
C SER A 36 6.72 -6.77 -10.27
N ILE A 37 6.47 -7.81 -9.49
CA ILE A 37 7.48 -8.78 -9.05
C ILE A 37 8.27 -9.40 -10.21
N THR A 38 7.66 -9.50 -11.39
CA THR A 38 8.30 -10.07 -12.60
C THR A 38 9.48 -9.25 -13.11
N LEU A 39 9.54 -7.96 -12.79
CA LEU A 39 10.67 -7.09 -13.13
C LEU A 39 11.98 -7.56 -12.50
N LEU A 40 11.92 -8.17 -11.32
CA LEU A 40 13.10 -8.69 -10.63
C LEU A 40 13.76 -9.89 -11.32
N LYS A 41 13.11 -10.49 -12.34
CA LYS A 41 13.69 -11.60 -13.12
C LYS A 41 14.84 -11.16 -14.02
N THR A 42 14.98 -9.87 -14.29
CA THR A 42 16.01 -9.34 -15.18
C THR A 42 16.77 -8.17 -14.56
N PRO A 43 18.07 -7.99 -14.90
CA PRO A 43 18.82 -6.83 -14.42
C PRO A 43 18.20 -5.50 -14.81
N VAL A 44 17.62 -5.39 -16.02
CA VAL A 44 16.96 -4.18 -16.52
C VAL A 44 15.71 -3.88 -15.71
N GLY A 45 14.83 -4.87 -15.51
CA GLY A 45 13.63 -4.69 -14.70
C GLY A 45 13.95 -4.33 -13.24
N ARG A 46 15.00 -4.98 -12.66
CA ARG A 46 15.49 -4.59 -11.33
C ARG A 46 15.93 -3.12 -11.30
N GLN A 47 16.68 -2.66 -12.32
CA GLN A 47 17.13 -1.27 -12.40
C GLN A 47 15.93 -0.31 -12.53
N THR A 48 14.91 -0.67 -13.31
CA THR A 48 13.67 0.11 -13.41
C THR A 48 13.02 0.32 -12.04
N LEU A 49 12.93 -0.72 -11.20
CA LEU A 49 12.42 -0.60 -9.83
C LEU A 49 13.33 0.28 -8.95
N VAL A 50 14.66 0.13 -9.05
CA VAL A 50 15.63 0.97 -8.32
C VAL A 50 15.44 2.43 -8.71
N ASP A 51 15.31 2.74 -10.00
CA ASP A 51 15.12 4.12 -10.49
C ASP A 51 13.78 4.69 -9.99
N TYR A 52 12.71 3.89 -10.01
CA TYR A 52 11.40 4.26 -9.48
C TYR A 52 11.49 4.66 -8.00
N TYR A 53 12.02 3.79 -7.14
CA TYR A 53 12.12 4.10 -5.70
C TYR A 53 13.09 5.23 -5.39
N THR A 54 14.15 5.38 -6.18
CA THR A 54 15.11 6.48 -6.04
C THR A 54 14.44 7.85 -6.17
N GLY A 55 13.47 7.99 -7.06
CA GLY A 55 12.70 9.23 -7.20
C GLY A 55 12.01 9.66 -5.89
N PHE A 56 11.39 8.71 -5.18
CA PHE A 56 10.71 8.98 -3.90
C PHE A 56 11.70 9.17 -2.74
N LEU A 57 12.85 8.50 -2.76
CA LEU A 57 13.93 8.72 -1.79
C LEU A 57 14.50 10.14 -1.89
N GLU A 58 14.76 10.63 -3.11
CA GLU A 58 15.20 12.02 -3.33
C GLU A 58 14.11 13.04 -2.96
N LEU A 59 12.83 12.71 -3.20
CA LEU A 59 11.72 13.54 -2.74
C LEU A 59 11.68 13.60 -1.21
N ALA A 60 11.70 12.46 -0.52
CA ALA A 60 11.66 12.41 0.94
C ALA A 60 12.83 13.17 1.59
N LYS A 61 14.04 13.03 1.02
CA LYS A 61 15.23 13.79 1.40
C LYS A 61 15.01 15.30 1.25
N ARG A 62 14.47 15.75 0.10
CA ARG A 62 14.19 17.18 -0.16
C ARG A 62 13.15 17.74 0.81
N MET A 63 12.10 16.96 1.13
CA MET A 63 11.02 17.37 2.02
C MET A 63 11.34 17.16 3.51
N GLY A 64 12.46 16.54 3.87
CA GLY A 64 12.80 16.20 5.25
C GLY A 64 11.82 15.23 5.92
N SER A 65 11.04 14.48 5.12
CA SER A 65 10.05 13.50 5.58
C SER A 65 10.66 12.11 5.78
N GLY A 66 9.95 11.22 6.50
CA GLY A 66 10.22 9.79 6.41
C GLY A 66 9.72 9.21 5.08
N LEU A 67 10.15 7.99 4.75
CA LEU A 67 9.63 7.25 3.59
C LEU A 67 9.36 5.79 3.99
N ILE A 68 8.19 5.30 3.63
CA ILE A 68 7.83 3.88 3.66
C ILE A 68 7.94 3.35 2.25
N LEU A 69 8.85 2.41 2.02
CA LEU A 69 9.08 1.76 0.73
C LEU A 69 8.26 0.46 0.71
N GLU A 70 7.22 0.42 -0.13
CA GLU A 70 6.41 -0.77 -0.34
C GLU A 70 7.08 -1.69 -1.35
N SER A 71 7.31 -2.96 -0.99
CA SER A 71 7.93 -3.92 -1.92
C SER A 71 7.04 -4.21 -3.13
N ALA A 72 7.64 -4.48 -4.29
CA ALA A 72 6.93 -4.82 -5.54
C ALA A 72 6.36 -6.25 -5.49
N THR A 73 5.56 -6.57 -4.46
CA THR A 73 5.09 -7.91 -4.13
C THR A 73 3.58 -8.04 -3.99
N TRP A 74 2.82 -7.03 -4.45
CA TRP A 74 1.37 -7.00 -4.34
C TRP A 74 0.69 -8.24 -4.94
N ARG A 75 1.09 -8.69 -6.14
CA ARG A 75 0.65 -9.94 -6.77
C ARG A 75 1.79 -10.98 -6.77
N ALA A 76 2.26 -11.36 -5.58
CA ALA A 76 3.34 -12.32 -5.39
C ALA A 76 3.03 -13.36 -4.29
N SER A 77 1.75 -13.56 -3.96
CA SER A 77 1.28 -14.66 -3.11
C SER A 77 1.31 -16.00 -3.86
N PRO A 78 1.24 -17.16 -3.18
CA PRO A 78 1.40 -18.47 -3.81
C PRO A 78 0.49 -18.74 -5.01
N ASP A 79 -0.75 -18.23 -5.02
CA ASP A 79 -1.70 -18.43 -6.12
C ASP A 79 -1.23 -17.77 -7.44
N TRP A 80 -0.30 -16.82 -7.38
CA TRP A 80 0.27 -16.17 -8.57
C TRP A 80 1.44 -16.95 -9.20
N ALA A 81 1.96 -18.00 -8.53
CA ALA A 81 3.07 -18.79 -9.06
C ALA A 81 2.72 -19.43 -10.41
N GLU A 82 1.61 -20.14 -10.48
CA GLU A 82 1.15 -20.83 -11.70
C GLU A 82 0.82 -19.85 -12.84
N PRO A 83 0.00 -18.79 -12.66
CA PRO A 83 -0.26 -17.80 -13.71
C PRO A 83 1.00 -17.13 -14.26
N LEU A 84 1.98 -16.88 -13.41
CA LEU A 84 3.26 -16.26 -13.79
C LEU A 84 4.26 -17.26 -14.40
N GLY A 85 3.90 -18.56 -14.47
CA GLY A 85 4.77 -19.62 -14.97
C GLY A 85 6.01 -19.84 -14.09
N LEU A 86 5.90 -19.62 -12.78
CA LEU A 86 6.99 -19.70 -11.82
C LEU A 86 6.80 -20.90 -10.87
N PRO A 87 7.86 -21.66 -10.57
CA PRO A 87 7.86 -22.51 -9.37
C PRO A 87 7.68 -21.65 -8.12
N LEU A 88 6.96 -22.15 -7.11
CA LEU A 88 6.74 -21.41 -5.86
C LEU A 88 8.06 -20.99 -5.19
N ALA A 89 9.07 -21.85 -5.21
CA ALA A 89 10.38 -21.50 -4.65
C ALA A 89 11.08 -20.32 -5.37
N GLU A 90 10.84 -20.15 -6.68
CA GLU A 90 11.33 -19.01 -7.44
C GLU A 90 10.55 -17.74 -7.08
N LEU A 91 9.22 -17.82 -6.97
CA LEU A 91 8.39 -16.70 -6.51
C LEU A 91 8.79 -16.25 -5.10
N ASP A 92 9.07 -17.19 -4.18
CA ASP A 92 9.60 -16.89 -2.85
C ASP A 92 10.98 -16.21 -2.90
N ALA A 93 11.84 -16.63 -3.83
CA ALA A 93 13.14 -15.97 -4.03
C ALA A 93 12.98 -14.54 -4.54
N LEU A 94 12.02 -14.29 -5.44
CA LEU A 94 11.70 -12.94 -5.93
C LEU A 94 11.09 -12.06 -4.81
N ASN A 95 10.20 -12.61 -3.98
CA ASN A 95 9.68 -11.90 -2.79
C ASN A 95 10.84 -11.46 -1.87
N ARG A 96 11.80 -12.34 -1.59
CA ARG A 96 13.00 -12.00 -0.80
C ARG A 96 13.86 -10.95 -1.49
N ALA A 97 14.07 -11.08 -2.80
CA ALA A 97 14.85 -10.12 -3.58
C ALA A 97 14.22 -8.72 -3.62
N ALA A 98 12.87 -8.63 -3.62
CA ALA A 98 12.15 -7.37 -3.54
C ALA A 98 12.45 -6.64 -2.22
N VAL A 99 12.36 -7.33 -1.09
CA VAL A 99 12.67 -6.76 0.23
C VAL A 99 14.15 -6.38 0.34
N GLN A 100 15.05 -7.26 -0.09
CA GLN A 100 16.50 -6.98 -0.03
C GLN A 100 16.88 -5.75 -0.85
N MET A 101 16.30 -5.58 -2.05
CA MET A 101 16.53 -4.39 -2.88
C MET A 101 16.15 -3.09 -2.14
N LEU A 102 15.04 -3.10 -1.40
CA LEU A 102 14.63 -1.93 -0.60
C LEU A 102 15.55 -1.71 0.60
N ILE A 103 16.04 -2.76 1.25
CA ILE A 103 17.03 -2.66 2.33
C ILE A 103 18.32 -2.01 1.79
N ASP A 104 18.84 -2.46 0.64
CA ASP A 104 20.03 -1.91 0.01
C ASP A 104 19.87 -0.40 -0.30
N LEU A 105 18.66 0.01 -0.75
CA LEU A 105 18.32 1.41 -0.97
C LEU A 105 18.25 2.20 0.35
N CYS A 106 17.64 1.63 1.39
CA CYS A 106 17.59 2.24 2.72
C CYS A 106 19.00 2.46 3.30
N GLU A 107 19.90 1.50 3.16
CA GLU A 107 21.29 1.65 3.58
C GLU A 107 22.00 2.79 2.87
N THR A 108 21.72 2.96 1.57
CA THR A 108 22.28 4.06 0.76
C THR A 108 21.79 5.44 1.22
N TYR A 109 20.54 5.54 1.62
CA TYR A 109 19.89 6.82 1.96
C TYR A 109 19.73 7.08 3.47
N GLN A 110 20.17 6.18 4.35
CA GLN A 110 19.97 6.27 5.81
C GLN A 110 20.50 7.54 6.48
N SER A 111 21.52 8.17 5.89
CA SER A 111 22.06 9.43 6.39
C SER A 111 21.36 10.67 5.84
N ALA A 112 20.58 10.53 4.76
CA ALA A 112 19.96 11.62 4.03
C ALA A 112 18.45 11.74 4.27
N VAL A 113 17.77 10.62 4.56
CA VAL A 113 16.33 10.56 4.85
C VAL A 113 16.13 10.29 6.34
N PRO A 114 15.34 11.11 7.05
CA PRO A 114 15.23 11.05 8.51
C PRO A 114 14.80 9.69 9.06
N ARG A 115 13.95 8.96 8.32
CA ARG A 115 13.48 7.63 8.68
C ARG A 115 13.04 6.86 7.43
N LEU A 116 13.56 5.66 7.30
CA LEU A 116 13.22 4.72 6.24
C LEU A 116 12.57 3.47 6.85
N VAL A 117 11.54 2.97 6.20
CA VAL A 117 10.82 1.77 6.61
C VAL A 117 10.63 0.89 5.38
N VAL A 118 11.01 -0.38 5.48
CA VAL A 118 10.78 -1.38 4.43
C VAL A 118 9.48 -2.13 4.74
N SER A 119 8.50 -1.97 3.86
CA SER A 119 7.20 -2.62 3.97
C SER A 119 7.08 -3.81 3.01
N GLY A 120 6.73 -4.97 3.55
CA GLY A 120 6.32 -6.13 2.78
C GLY A 120 4.88 -5.94 2.29
N CYS A 121 4.73 -5.55 1.03
CA CYS A 121 3.42 -5.31 0.41
C CYS A 121 2.72 -6.64 0.07
N ILE A 122 1.49 -6.81 0.54
CA ILE A 122 0.65 -7.99 0.32
C ILE A 122 -0.70 -7.54 -0.24
N GLY A 123 -1.03 -8.03 -1.44
CA GLY A 123 -2.35 -7.81 -2.05
C GLY A 123 -3.41 -8.78 -1.55
N PRO A 124 -4.69 -8.54 -1.86
CA PRO A 124 -5.76 -9.48 -1.58
C PRO A 124 -5.62 -10.74 -2.43
N ARG A 125 -6.30 -11.80 -2.02
CA ARG A 125 -6.42 -13.00 -2.83
C ARG A 125 -7.29 -12.71 -4.06
N GLY A 126 -6.75 -12.92 -5.25
CA GLY A 126 -7.44 -12.67 -6.50
C GLY A 126 -7.38 -11.22 -6.95
N ASP A 127 -8.53 -10.61 -7.19
CA ASP A 127 -8.63 -9.26 -7.72
C ASP A 127 -8.72 -8.20 -6.63
N GLY A 128 -8.15 -7.00 -6.90
CA GLY A 128 -8.12 -5.88 -5.95
C GLY A 128 -9.42 -5.10 -5.84
N TYR A 129 -10.37 -5.30 -6.76
CA TYR A 129 -11.64 -4.59 -6.81
C TYR A 129 -12.84 -5.52 -6.71
N ASN A 130 -12.70 -6.76 -7.21
CA ASN A 130 -13.71 -7.78 -7.11
C ASN A 130 -13.31 -8.81 -6.04
N PRO A 131 -13.94 -8.82 -4.86
CA PRO A 131 -13.58 -9.72 -3.77
C PRO A 131 -13.83 -11.21 -4.08
N GLY A 132 -14.56 -11.52 -5.15
CA GLY A 132 -14.85 -12.90 -5.55
C GLY A 132 -15.44 -13.73 -4.41
N LYS A 133 -14.89 -14.93 -4.20
CA LYS A 133 -15.32 -15.81 -3.10
C LYS A 133 -14.60 -15.39 -1.79
N ILE A 134 -15.38 -14.85 -0.87
CA ILE A 134 -14.89 -14.45 0.44
C ILE A 134 -14.38 -15.65 1.23
N MET A 135 -13.16 -15.58 1.72
CA MET A 135 -12.55 -16.58 2.61
C MET A 135 -13.12 -16.46 4.03
N THR A 136 -13.08 -17.56 4.79
CA THR A 136 -13.17 -17.44 6.24
C THR A 136 -11.90 -16.80 6.80
N VAL A 137 -11.96 -16.26 8.01
CA VAL A 137 -10.77 -15.68 8.69
C VAL A 137 -9.63 -16.69 8.76
N GLN A 138 -9.92 -17.95 9.11
CA GLN A 138 -8.90 -19.00 9.20
C GLN A 138 -8.28 -19.33 7.84
N ALA A 139 -9.11 -19.36 6.77
CA ALA A 139 -8.60 -19.59 5.43
C ALA A 139 -7.73 -18.42 4.94
N ALA A 140 -8.10 -17.19 5.26
CA ALA A 140 -7.34 -16.00 4.93
C ALA A 140 -6.00 -15.94 5.70
N GLU A 141 -6.02 -16.28 7.00
CA GLU A 141 -4.81 -16.38 7.81
C GLU A 141 -3.83 -17.42 7.23
N ALA A 142 -4.31 -18.62 6.91
CA ALA A 142 -3.50 -19.66 6.32
C ALA A 142 -2.95 -19.27 4.93
N TYR A 143 -3.76 -18.56 4.12
CA TYR A 143 -3.38 -18.10 2.79
C TYR A 143 -2.26 -17.06 2.84
N HIS A 144 -2.41 -16.04 3.66
CA HIS A 144 -1.43 -14.96 3.76
C HIS A 144 -0.18 -15.33 4.55
N ALA A 145 -0.24 -16.35 5.43
CA ALA A 145 0.88 -16.75 6.27
C ALA A 145 2.14 -17.12 5.48
N HIS A 146 1.99 -17.72 4.28
CA HIS A 146 3.14 -18.09 3.46
C HIS A 146 3.93 -16.86 3.01
N GLN A 147 3.30 -15.95 2.24
CA GLN A 147 3.97 -14.75 1.74
C GLN A 147 4.45 -13.85 2.88
N ALA A 148 3.62 -13.67 3.91
CA ALA A 148 3.98 -12.91 5.11
C ALA A 148 5.27 -13.44 5.76
N SER A 149 5.41 -14.79 5.89
CA SER A 149 6.61 -15.39 6.46
C SER A 149 7.86 -15.18 5.60
N VAL A 150 7.73 -15.22 4.28
CA VAL A 150 8.83 -14.97 3.34
C VAL A 150 9.31 -13.53 3.43
N LEU A 151 8.38 -12.56 3.42
CA LEU A 151 8.69 -11.13 3.51
C LEU A 151 9.29 -10.75 4.89
N ALA A 152 8.72 -11.28 5.97
CA ALA A 152 9.23 -11.09 7.32
C ALA A 152 10.65 -11.65 7.49
N ALA A 153 10.89 -12.88 7.01
CA ALA A 153 12.20 -13.52 7.06
C ALA A 153 13.25 -12.81 6.18
N ALA A 154 12.82 -12.10 5.14
CA ALA A 154 13.68 -11.26 4.30
C ALA A 154 14.07 -9.94 4.97
N GLY A 155 13.44 -9.55 6.09
CA GLY A 155 13.76 -8.35 6.85
C GLY A 155 12.81 -7.18 6.65
N ALA A 156 11.58 -7.41 6.18
CA ALA A 156 10.56 -6.36 6.15
C ALA A 156 10.27 -5.87 7.59
N ASP A 157 10.27 -4.55 7.79
CA ASP A 157 9.98 -3.90 9.07
C ASP A 157 8.49 -3.98 9.45
N VAL A 158 7.64 -4.02 8.44
CA VAL A 158 6.17 -4.06 8.55
C VAL A 158 5.59 -4.88 7.41
N LEU A 159 4.42 -5.48 7.63
CA LEU A 159 3.63 -6.12 6.59
C LEU A 159 2.38 -5.28 6.32
N THR A 160 2.20 -4.83 5.09
CA THR A 160 1.07 -3.99 4.71
C THR A 160 0.14 -4.74 3.77
N GLY A 161 -1.09 -4.96 4.21
CA GLY A 161 -2.18 -5.41 3.34
C GLY A 161 -2.72 -4.24 2.53
N ILE A 162 -2.41 -4.20 1.24
CA ILE A 162 -2.83 -3.14 0.32
C ILE A 162 -4.05 -3.59 -0.49
N THR A 163 -5.05 -2.71 -0.60
CA THR A 163 -6.29 -2.95 -1.37
C THR A 163 -7.14 -4.08 -0.76
N MET A 164 -7.24 -4.13 0.57
CA MET A 164 -8.10 -5.11 1.22
C MET A 164 -9.57 -4.79 0.90
N THR A 165 -10.29 -5.79 0.38
CA THR A 165 -11.66 -5.64 -0.11
C THR A 165 -12.72 -6.09 0.87
N ASN A 166 -12.33 -6.85 1.90
CA ASN A 166 -13.26 -7.48 2.82
C ASN A 166 -12.68 -7.67 4.23
N ILE A 167 -13.56 -7.75 5.22
CA ILE A 167 -13.20 -7.85 6.63
C ILE A 167 -12.50 -9.18 6.99
N PRO A 168 -13.00 -10.36 6.59
CA PRO A 168 -12.37 -11.62 6.97
C PRO A 168 -10.92 -11.76 6.49
N GLU A 169 -10.62 -11.24 5.31
CA GLU A 169 -9.27 -11.28 4.75
C GLU A 169 -8.31 -10.35 5.49
N ALA A 170 -8.76 -9.13 5.80
CA ALA A 170 -7.99 -8.19 6.61
C ALA A 170 -7.65 -8.75 8.01
N ILE A 171 -8.62 -9.42 8.66
CA ILE A 171 -8.39 -10.10 9.95
C ILE A 171 -7.38 -11.23 9.78
N GLY A 172 -7.50 -12.05 8.74
CA GLY A 172 -6.59 -13.17 8.48
C GLY A 172 -5.16 -12.70 8.29
N LEU A 173 -4.94 -11.66 7.49
CA LEU A 173 -3.62 -11.06 7.30
C LEU A 173 -3.05 -10.49 8.61
N ALA A 174 -3.85 -9.76 9.38
CA ALA A 174 -3.43 -9.21 10.66
C ALA A 174 -3.01 -10.32 11.65
N ARG A 175 -3.72 -11.46 11.66
CA ARG A 175 -3.36 -12.65 12.45
C ARG A 175 -2.06 -13.28 11.98
N ALA A 176 -1.87 -13.42 10.67
CA ALA A 176 -0.63 -13.95 10.09
C ALA A 176 0.58 -13.09 10.49
N ALA A 177 0.47 -11.77 10.38
CA ALA A 177 1.53 -10.84 10.82
C ALA A 177 1.78 -10.93 12.33
N ARG A 178 0.71 -11.01 13.15
CA ARG A 178 0.80 -11.16 14.62
C ARG A 178 1.54 -12.45 15.00
N ALA A 179 1.26 -13.55 14.33
CA ALA A 179 1.94 -14.82 14.57
C ALA A 179 3.45 -14.77 14.32
N LEU A 180 3.88 -13.90 13.39
CA LEU A 180 5.29 -13.66 13.07
C LEU A 180 5.93 -12.59 13.97
N GLY A 181 5.14 -11.87 14.77
CA GLY A 181 5.62 -10.77 15.61
C GLY A 181 6.03 -9.52 14.81
N VAL A 182 5.60 -9.39 13.56
CA VAL A 182 5.88 -8.26 12.68
C VAL A 182 4.69 -7.29 12.69
N PRO A 183 4.89 -5.97 12.86
CA PRO A 183 3.80 -5.00 12.79
C PRO A 183 2.99 -5.14 11.50
N ALA A 184 1.67 -4.94 11.59
CA ALA A 184 0.77 -4.95 10.44
C ALA A 184 0.19 -3.57 10.17
N VAL A 185 0.00 -3.25 8.90
CA VAL A 185 -0.81 -2.14 8.41
C VAL A 185 -1.90 -2.71 7.51
N ILE A 186 -3.12 -2.23 7.65
CA ILE A 186 -4.24 -2.65 6.80
C ILE A 186 -4.72 -1.44 6.00
N SER A 187 -4.69 -1.56 4.69
CA SER A 187 -5.22 -0.56 3.76
C SER A 187 -6.45 -1.10 3.04
N PHE A 188 -7.59 -0.47 3.31
CA PHE A 188 -8.84 -0.83 2.64
C PHE A 188 -9.01 -0.01 1.36
N THR A 189 -9.55 -0.66 0.32
CA THR A 189 -10.12 0.06 -0.83
C THR A 189 -11.61 0.27 -0.61
N VAL A 190 -12.14 1.33 -1.21
CA VAL A 190 -13.58 1.64 -1.16
C VAL A 190 -14.08 2.02 -2.55
N GLU A 191 -15.37 1.76 -2.78
CA GLU A 191 -16.10 2.16 -3.97
C GLU A 191 -16.47 3.65 -3.93
N THR A 192 -17.11 4.15 -4.98
CA THR A 192 -17.50 5.57 -5.10
C THR A 192 -18.45 6.06 -4.03
N ASP A 193 -19.10 5.16 -3.30
CA ASP A 193 -19.99 5.45 -2.16
C ASP A 193 -19.28 5.38 -0.79
N GLY A 194 -17.97 5.15 -0.77
CA GLY A 194 -17.14 5.06 0.44
C GLY A 194 -17.25 3.74 1.21
N ARG A 195 -17.91 2.72 0.63
CA ARG A 195 -18.00 1.37 1.19
C ARG A 195 -16.95 0.45 0.60
N LEU A 196 -16.59 -0.59 1.33
CA LEU A 196 -15.76 -1.67 0.77
C LEU A 196 -16.48 -2.33 -0.41
N PRO A 197 -15.78 -3.00 -1.34
CA PRO A 197 -16.39 -3.75 -2.43
C PRO A 197 -17.44 -4.80 -1.99
N THR A 198 -17.37 -5.26 -0.74
CA THR A 198 -18.40 -6.11 -0.12
C THR A 198 -19.63 -5.35 0.36
N GLY A 199 -19.68 -4.02 0.24
CA GLY A 199 -20.77 -3.17 0.75
C GLY A 199 -20.66 -2.81 2.24
N ASP A 200 -19.66 -3.32 2.94
CA ASP A 200 -19.44 -2.99 4.35
C ASP A 200 -18.98 -1.54 4.53
N LEU A 201 -19.39 -0.90 5.62
CA LEU A 201 -18.89 0.42 6.01
C LEU A 201 -17.42 0.31 6.45
N LEU A 202 -16.59 1.30 6.07
CA LEU A 202 -15.19 1.38 6.50
C LEU A 202 -15.05 1.40 8.03
N ALA A 203 -15.92 2.13 8.73
CA ALA A 203 -15.99 2.13 10.19
C ALA A 203 -16.19 0.72 10.77
N LYS A 204 -17.14 -0.05 10.21
CA LYS A 204 -17.37 -1.45 10.61
C LYS A 204 -16.15 -2.31 10.35
N ALA A 205 -15.48 -2.12 9.20
CA ALA A 205 -14.32 -2.90 8.84
C ALA A 205 -13.16 -2.70 9.82
N ILE A 206 -12.81 -1.44 10.12
CA ILE A 206 -11.74 -1.10 11.06
C ILE A 206 -12.06 -1.64 12.46
N THR A 207 -13.27 -1.38 12.97
CA THR A 207 -13.69 -1.85 14.29
C THR A 207 -13.66 -3.38 14.39
N ALA A 208 -14.17 -4.09 13.39
CA ALA A 208 -14.19 -5.56 13.39
C ALA A 208 -12.78 -6.17 13.35
N VAL A 209 -11.84 -5.56 12.60
CA VAL A 209 -10.44 -6.03 12.63
C VAL A 209 -9.82 -5.77 13.99
N ASP A 210 -9.97 -4.56 14.56
CA ASP A 210 -9.41 -4.23 15.87
C ASP A 210 -9.98 -5.15 16.98
N GLU A 211 -11.27 -5.42 16.97
CA GLU A 211 -11.89 -6.37 17.92
C GLU A 211 -11.35 -7.79 17.76
N ALA A 212 -11.18 -8.27 16.52
CA ALA A 212 -10.75 -9.65 16.24
C ALA A 212 -9.27 -9.92 16.55
N VAL A 213 -8.43 -8.88 16.60
CA VAL A 213 -6.98 -8.99 16.84
C VAL A 213 -6.45 -8.06 17.94
N GLU A 214 -7.37 -7.56 18.81
CA GLU A 214 -7.02 -6.73 19.98
C GLU A 214 -6.22 -5.47 19.58
N GLY A 215 -6.61 -4.80 18.48
CA GLY A 215 -5.97 -3.58 17.98
C GLY A 215 -4.55 -3.80 17.45
N TYR A 216 -4.20 -5.02 17.02
CA TYR A 216 -2.86 -5.36 16.56
C TYR A 216 -2.32 -4.53 15.40
N PRO A 217 -3.11 -4.17 14.34
CA PRO A 217 -2.63 -3.28 13.29
C PRO A 217 -2.11 -1.97 13.88
N ALA A 218 -0.92 -1.55 13.46
CA ALA A 218 -0.32 -0.30 13.89
C ALA A 218 -1.20 0.90 13.51
N TYR A 219 -1.76 0.86 12.31
CA TYR A 219 -2.73 1.82 11.78
C TYR A 219 -3.44 1.25 10.55
N TYR A 220 -4.43 2.01 10.06
CA TYR A 220 -5.14 1.74 8.82
C TYR A 220 -4.86 2.82 7.76
N MET A 221 -5.03 2.44 6.50
CA MET A 221 -5.01 3.35 5.35
C MET A 221 -6.27 3.17 4.50
N ILE A 222 -6.48 4.14 3.61
CA ILE A 222 -7.42 4.04 2.49
C ILE A 222 -6.59 4.14 1.22
N ASN A 223 -6.73 3.17 0.31
CA ASN A 223 -6.03 3.21 -0.96
C ASN A 223 -6.93 2.84 -2.14
N CYS A 224 -6.46 3.08 -3.36
CA CYS A 224 -7.14 2.79 -4.62
C CYS A 224 -8.57 3.36 -4.71
N ALA A 225 -8.81 4.51 -4.08
CA ALA A 225 -10.02 5.29 -4.20
C ALA A 225 -9.66 6.78 -4.25
N HIS A 226 -10.39 7.57 -5.01
CA HIS A 226 -10.20 9.02 -5.02
C HIS A 226 -10.75 9.65 -3.73
N PRO A 227 -10.14 10.74 -3.18
CA PRO A 227 -10.65 11.37 -1.96
C PRO A 227 -12.12 11.76 -1.99
N ALA A 228 -12.65 12.12 -3.16
CA ALA A 228 -14.07 12.44 -3.33
C ALA A 228 -15.01 11.28 -2.95
N HIS A 229 -14.55 10.04 -3.02
CA HIS A 229 -15.36 8.85 -2.72
C HIS A 229 -15.50 8.59 -1.22
N PHE A 230 -14.52 8.94 -0.40
CA PHE A 230 -14.50 8.58 1.01
C PHE A 230 -14.43 9.76 1.99
N ALA A 231 -14.04 10.96 1.52
CA ALA A 231 -13.85 12.09 2.42
C ALA A 231 -15.10 12.40 3.25
N ALA A 232 -16.29 12.31 2.67
CA ALA A 232 -17.55 12.60 3.38
C ALA A 232 -17.88 11.57 4.47
N ALA A 233 -17.39 10.33 4.36
CA ALA A 233 -17.62 9.28 5.34
C ALA A 233 -16.70 9.37 6.58
N LEU A 234 -15.65 10.19 6.53
CA LEU A 234 -14.68 10.34 7.61
C LEU A 234 -15.19 11.37 8.63
N ASP A 235 -15.72 10.90 9.74
CA ASP A 235 -16.15 11.74 10.88
C ASP A 235 -14.99 11.95 11.86
N GLN A 236 -14.56 13.19 12.04
CA GLN A 236 -13.46 13.56 12.94
C GLN A 236 -13.71 13.16 14.41
N SER A 237 -14.95 13.10 14.83
CA SER A 237 -15.34 12.80 16.22
C SER A 237 -15.39 11.30 16.52
N ALA A 238 -15.33 10.46 15.50
CA ALA A 238 -15.43 9.01 15.67
C ALA A 238 -14.07 8.37 15.98
N ASP A 239 -14.00 7.53 16.99
CA ASP A 239 -12.75 6.88 17.45
C ASP A 239 -12.05 6.07 16.34
N TRP A 240 -12.82 5.41 15.47
CA TRP A 240 -12.27 4.62 14.39
C TRP A 240 -11.47 5.44 13.37
N THR A 241 -11.83 6.71 13.15
CA THR A 241 -11.08 7.59 12.23
C THR A 241 -9.69 7.92 12.76
N GLN A 242 -9.49 7.90 14.08
CA GLN A 242 -8.17 8.07 14.69
C GLN A 242 -7.21 6.91 14.36
N ARG A 243 -7.76 5.76 13.94
CA ARG A 243 -6.99 4.61 13.49
C ARG A 243 -6.46 4.78 12.06
N ILE A 244 -7.04 5.69 11.26
CA ILE A 244 -6.57 5.97 9.89
C ILE A 244 -5.42 6.95 9.97
N ARG A 245 -4.24 6.50 9.58
CA ARG A 245 -3.02 7.31 9.59
C ARG A 245 -2.47 7.53 8.18
N GLY A 246 -2.99 6.85 7.17
CA GLY A 246 -2.47 6.94 5.81
C GLY A 246 -3.53 7.02 4.72
N ILE A 247 -3.15 7.67 3.62
CA ILE A 247 -3.94 7.76 2.39
C ILE A 247 -3.01 7.50 1.21
N ARG A 248 -3.44 6.61 0.31
CA ARG A 248 -2.82 6.32 -0.99
C ARG A 248 -3.89 6.35 -2.07
N ALA A 249 -4.34 7.55 -2.43
CA ALA A 249 -5.47 7.74 -3.33
C ALA A 249 -5.14 7.45 -4.80
N ASN A 250 -6.19 7.11 -5.58
CA ASN A 250 -6.14 7.13 -7.04
C ASN A 250 -6.11 8.58 -7.56
N ALA A 251 -5.52 8.75 -8.74
CA ALA A 251 -5.54 10.03 -9.44
C ALA A 251 -6.91 10.37 -10.01
N SER A 252 -7.61 9.36 -10.53
CA SER A 252 -8.90 9.48 -11.20
C SER A 252 -10.08 9.42 -10.24
N THR A 253 -11.14 10.16 -10.55
CA THR A 253 -12.45 10.10 -9.89
C THR A 253 -13.35 9.00 -10.43
N CYS A 254 -12.92 8.24 -11.44
CA CYS A 254 -13.69 7.14 -12.01
C CYS A 254 -13.84 5.99 -11.00
N SER A 255 -14.91 5.21 -11.16
CA SER A 255 -15.12 3.97 -10.43
C SER A 255 -14.10 2.89 -10.83
N HIS A 256 -13.93 1.88 -10.01
CA HIS A 256 -13.06 0.73 -10.32
C HIS A 256 -13.44 0.06 -11.64
N ALA A 257 -14.74 -0.12 -11.91
CA ALA A 257 -15.23 -0.72 -13.15
C ALA A 257 -14.91 0.13 -14.38
N GLU A 258 -14.94 1.45 -14.28
CA GLU A 258 -14.55 2.36 -15.36
C GLU A 258 -13.05 2.30 -15.59
N LEU A 259 -12.25 2.31 -14.52
CA LEU A 259 -10.78 2.22 -14.61
C LEU A 259 -10.33 0.91 -15.27
N ASP A 260 -10.94 -0.22 -14.93
CA ASP A 260 -10.63 -1.53 -15.51
C ASP A 260 -10.95 -1.59 -17.01
N ALA A 261 -11.91 -0.78 -17.50
CA ALA A 261 -12.28 -0.71 -18.91
C ALA A 261 -11.42 0.28 -19.71
N MET A 262 -10.58 1.09 -19.07
CA MET A 262 -9.76 2.10 -19.75
C MET A 262 -8.57 1.48 -20.46
N THR A 263 -8.26 2.01 -21.65
CA THR A 263 -7.07 1.66 -22.44
C THR A 263 -5.95 2.69 -22.28
N GLU A 264 -6.25 3.83 -21.68
CA GLU A 264 -5.31 4.91 -21.40
C GLU A 264 -5.34 5.26 -19.91
N LEU A 265 -4.20 5.69 -19.38
CA LEU A 265 -4.09 6.07 -17.98
C LEU A 265 -4.77 7.41 -17.73
N ASP A 266 -5.75 7.44 -16.83
CA ASP A 266 -6.28 8.69 -16.29
C ASP A 266 -5.43 9.15 -15.10
N ILE A 267 -4.64 10.20 -15.34
CA ILE A 267 -3.78 10.82 -14.32
C ILE A 267 -4.51 11.87 -13.48
N GLY A 268 -5.79 12.10 -13.72
CA GLY A 268 -6.58 13.10 -13.00
C GLY A 268 -6.00 14.52 -13.05
N ASN A 269 -6.33 15.31 -12.03
CA ASN A 269 -5.80 16.66 -11.84
C ASN A 269 -4.87 16.69 -10.61
N ILE A 270 -3.57 16.81 -10.84
CA ILE A 270 -2.53 16.77 -9.81
C ILE A 270 -2.76 17.86 -8.73
N ALA A 271 -3.05 19.09 -9.13
CA ALA A 271 -3.23 20.19 -8.20
C ALA A 271 -4.51 20.04 -7.35
N GLU A 272 -5.58 19.55 -7.95
CA GLU A 272 -6.84 19.26 -7.26
C GLU A 272 -6.64 18.13 -6.24
N LEU A 273 -5.99 17.03 -6.64
CA LEU A 273 -5.69 15.91 -5.74
C LEU A 273 -4.85 16.38 -4.54
N ALA A 274 -3.80 17.16 -4.76
CA ALA A 274 -2.98 17.74 -3.70
C ALA A 274 -3.78 18.65 -2.76
N GLY A 275 -4.71 19.44 -3.31
CA GLY A 275 -5.65 20.26 -2.54
C GLY A 275 -6.58 19.44 -1.64
N LEU A 276 -7.08 18.31 -2.14
CA LEU A 276 -7.92 17.38 -1.38
C LEU A 276 -7.13 16.71 -0.24
N TYR A 277 -5.88 16.31 -0.48
CA TYR A 277 -4.99 15.80 0.57
C TYR A 277 -4.77 16.83 1.69
N ARG A 278 -4.49 18.09 1.33
CA ARG A 278 -4.36 19.18 2.31
C ARG A 278 -5.62 19.33 3.16
N GLN A 279 -6.81 19.32 2.56
CA GLN A 279 -8.08 19.41 3.27
C GLN A 279 -8.27 18.22 4.21
N LEU A 280 -7.92 16.99 3.79
CA LEU A 280 -7.99 15.81 4.63
C LEU A 280 -7.03 15.88 5.81
N CYS A 281 -5.78 16.29 5.61
CA CYS A 281 -4.79 16.46 6.69
C CYS A 281 -5.23 17.55 7.71
N GLN A 282 -5.82 18.65 7.24
CA GLN A 282 -6.37 19.67 8.14
C GLN A 282 -7.56 19.17 8.96
N ARG A 283 -8.42 18.35 8.35
CA ARG A 283 -9.59 17.79 9.00
C ARG A 283 -9.26 16.63 9.93
N LEU A 284 -8.29 15.81 9.58
CA LEU A 284 -7.83 14.62 10.30
C LEU A 284 -6.33 14.74 10.59
N PRO A 285 -5.93 15.47 11.63
CA PRO A 285 -4.52 15.77 11.92
C PRO A 285 -3.70 14.53 12.32
N ASN A 286 -4.34 13.40 12.55
CA ASN A 286 -3.69 12.11 12.75
C ASN A 286 -3.15 11.48 11.47
N ILE A 287 -3.59 11.92 10.27
CA ILE A 287 -3.01 11.45 9.01
C ILE A 287 -1.57 11.92 8.91
N SER A 288 -0.67 10.96 8.73
CA SER A 288 0.78 11.18 8.73
C SER A 288 1.53 10.34 7.68
N VAL A 289 0.82 9.50 6.92
CA VAL A 289 1.37 8.71 5.82
C VAL A 289 0.67 9.10 4.52
N LEU A 290 1.41 9.65 3.57
CA LEU A 290 0.89 10.22 2.34
C LEU A 290 1.55 9.56 1.13
N GLY A 291 0.76 9.02 0.25
CA GLY A 291 1.25 8.38 -0.97
C GLY A 291 0.17 8.36 -2.05
N GLY A 292 0.35 7.50 -3.03
CA GLY A 292 -0.60 7.36 -4.12
C GLY A 292 -0.85 5.90 -4.50
N CYS A 293 -1.85 5.69 -5.34
CA CYS A 293 -2.20 4.41 -5.94
C CYS A 293 -2.38 4.60 -7.46
N CYS A 294 -3.26 3.85 -8.10
CA CYS A 294 -3.40 3.84 -9.56
C CYS A 294 -3.54 5.25 -10.16
N GLY A 295 -2.85 5.45 -11.28
CA GLY A 295 -2.81 6.72 -12.02
C GLY A 295 -1.89 7.79 -11.42
N THR A 296 -1.38 7.60 -10.20
CA THR A 296 -0.42 8.54 -9.61
C THR A 296 1.02 8.14 -9.90
N ASP A 297 1.91 9.13 -9.91
CA ASP A 297 3.35 9.01 -10.09
C ASP A 297 4.10 10.02 -9.20
N LEU A 298 5.42 10.14 -9.40
CA LEU A 298 6.27 11.05 -8.61
C LEU A 298 5.79 12.51 -8.65
N ARG A 299 5.17 12.98 -9.75
CA ARG A 299 4.63 14.34 -9.87
C ARG A 299 3.50 14.56 -8.87
N HIS A 300 2.62 13.59 -8.71
CA HIS A 300 1.51 13.62 -7.77
C HIS A 300 1.99 13.66 -6.32
N ILE A 301 2.93 12.77 -5.97
CA ILE A 301 3.45 12.69 -4.60
C ILE A 301 4.26 13.95 -4.27
N THR A 302 4.97 14.54 -5.24
CA THR A 302 5.62 15.83 -5.07
C THR A 302 4.62 16.92 -4.71
N ALA A 303 3.53 17.07 -5.50
CA ALA A 303 2.51 18.07 -5.25
C ALA A 303 1.78 17.87 -3.89
N ILE A 304 1.50 16.60 -3.53
CA ILE A 304 0.92 16.24 -2.23
C ILE A 304 1.87 16.61 -1.09
N ALA A 305 3.17 16.29 -1.22
CA ALA A 305 4.17 16.62 -0.22
C ALA A 305 4.29 18.12 -0.01
N GLU A 306 4.41 18.89 -1.08
CA GLU A 306 4.45 20.36 -1.04
C GLU A 306 3.18 20.95 -0.43
N ALA A 307 2.01 20.38 -0.74
CA ALA A 307 0.74 20.83 -0.19
C ALA A 307 0.54 20.56 1.30
N CYS A 308 1.14 19.48 1.82
CA CYS A 308 0.84 18.95 3.16
C CYS A 308 2.00 19.07 4.16
N LEU A 309 3.25 19.20 3.70
CA LEU A 309 4.44 19.17 4.57
C LEU A 309 5.15 20.51 4.70
N ASP A 310 4.92 21.47 3.79
CA ASP A 310 5.47 22.81 3.86
C ASP A 310 4.73 23.66 4.91
N HIS A 311 4.98 23.39 6.20
CA HIS A 311 4.54 24.26 7.32
C HIS A 311 5.54 24.24 8.47
#